data_98ddfaae5567a0fef233544a41546026
#
_entry.id   98ddfaae5567a0fef233544a41546026
#
_cell.length_a   1.000
_cell.length_b   1.000
_cell.length_c   1.000
_cell.angle_alpha   90.00
_cell.angle_beta   90.00
_cell.angle_gamma   90.00
#
_symmetry.space_group_name_H-M   'P 1'
#
loop_
_entity.id
_entity.type
_entity.pdbx_description
1 polymer ?
#
loop_
_entity_poly.entity_id
_entity_poly.type
_entity_poly.pdbx_seq_one_letter_code
_entity_poly.pdbx_strand_id
1 'polypeptide(L)'
;MRGFFRMVMTMTLGAGLWAAGTSVAPSAHADVEMLMVPSAAMGRSIPVAFQGGGPHAVVLLDAFNAAPDVSNWVTAGNAMNTLAGKGISVAAPAGGAWSMYTNWELDGSRQWETFLADELPNWLAANKGLAPTGHGIVGAAQGGYGAMAMATFHPDRYRFAGSLSGFLTPERTGVDGAITAGLAQFGGVETRNMWGLPQLGRWKWHSPNVHVQLLSDNNTRLWVWSAPAGGCTDPAAMIGYCDIAQGTNREFYQHYRSVGGHNGHFDFPPSGTHDWGSWSGQLAAMSGELAATIQ
;
A
#
# COMPACT_ATOMS: atom_id res chain seq x y z
N MET A 1 -25.08 -13.69 95.06
CA MET A 1 -23.76 -14.22 94.82
C MET A 1 -23.60 -14.36 93.27
N ARG A 2 -22.54 -13.87 92.74
CA ARG A 2 -22.38 -13.40 91.33
C ARG A 2 -22.24 -14.59 90.41
N GLY A 3 -23.13 -14.71 89.39
CA GLY A 3 -23.01 -15.61 88.24
C GLY A 3 -22.43 -14.89 87.05
N PHE A 4 -21.34 -15.47 86.47
CA PHE A 4 -20.71 -14.99 85.30
C PHE A 4 -21.35 -15.64 84.05
N PHE A 5 -21.93 -14.83 83.17
CA PHE A 5 -22.35 -15.28 81.83
C PHE A 5 -21.15 -15.20 80.92
N ARG A 6 -20.81 -16.33 80.31
CA ARG A 6 -19.84 -16.41 79.17
C ARG A 6 -20.60 -16.31 77.88
N MET A 7 -20.36 -15.26 77.15
CA MET A 7 -20.87 -15.03 75.80
C MET A 7 -19.88 -15.66 74.81
N VAL A 8 -20.35 -16.68 74.05
CA VAL A 8 -19.58 -17.30 72.95
C VAL A 8 -19.89 -16.51 71.63
N MET A 9 -18.90 -15.89 71.12
CA MET A 9 -18.98 -15.13 69.85
C MET A 9 -18.56 -16.03 68.71
N THR A 10 -19.52 -16.46 67.89
CA THR A 10 -19.26 -17.24 66.65
C THR A 10 -18.85 -16.29 65.52
N MET A 11 -17.59 -16.36 65.04
CA MET A 11 -17.16 -15.67 63.85
C MET A 11 -17.50 -16.51 62.61
N THR A 12 -18.39 -16.02 61.77
CA THR A 12 -18.62 -16.54 60.41
C THR A 12 -17.62 -15.88 59.45
N LEU A 13 -16.69 -16.68 58.92
CA LEU A 13 -15.84 -16.26 57.80
C LEU A 13 -16.68 -16.24 56.52
N GLY A 14 -16.98 -15.06 56.01
CA GLY A 14 -17.50 -14.83 54.69
C GLY A 14 -16.37 -14.86 53.67
N ALA A 15 -16.28 -15.90 52.84
CA ALA A 15 -15.38 -15.95 51.68
C ALA A 15 -15.95 -15.04 50.59
N GLY A 16 -15.40 -13.84 50.46
CA GLY A 16 -15.69 -12.94 49.33
C GLY A 16 -14.92 -13.41 48.09
N LEU A 17 -15.64 -13.94 47.09
CA LEU A 17 -15.12 -14.13 45.75
C LEU A 17 -14.83 -12.77 45.10
N TRP A 18 -13.56 -12.42 44.98
CA TRP A 18 -13.13 -11.33 44.12
C TRP A 18 -13.15 -11.81 42.68
N ALA A 19 -14.17 -11.47 41.90
CA ALA A 19 -14.14 -11.60 40.47
C ALA A 19 -13.12 -10.57 39.92
N ALA A 20 -11.96 -11.02 39.54
CA ALA A 20 -11.00 -10.20 38.80
C ALA A 20 -11.59 -9.92 37.40
N GLY A 21 -12.30 -8.79 37.31
CA GLY A 21 -12.68 -8.26 36.02
C GLY A 21 -11.42 -7.86 35.27
N THR A 22 -11.05 -8.62 34.25
CA THR A 22 -10.06 -8.17 33.27
C THR A 22 -10.66 -7.02 32.48
N SER A 23 -10.36 -5.78 32.91
CA SER A 23 -10.62 -4.61 32.09
C SER A 23 -9.69 -4.71 30.89
N VAL A 24 -10.23 -5.11 29.74
CA VAL A 24 -9.56 -4.91 28.46
C VAL A 24 -9.48 -3.39 28.27
N ALA A 25 -8.31 -2.82 28.50
CA ALA A 25 -8.07 -1.43 28.16
C ALA A 25 -8.36 -1.25 26.67
N PRO A 26 -9.09 -0.20 26.25
CA PRO A 26 -9.24 0.08 24.82
C PRO A 26 -7.84 0.23 24.23
N SER A 27 -7.56 -0.48 23.13
CA SER A 27 -6.31 -0.34 22.41
C SER A 27 -6.16 1.14 22.04
N ALA A 28 -5.18 1.82 22.64
CA ALA A 28 -4.86 3.18 22.26
C ALA A 28 -4.43 3.11 20.79
N HIS A 29 -5.18 3.75 19.90
CA HIS A 29 -4.75 3.93 18.53
C HIS A 29 -3.46 4.74 18.57
N ALA A 30 -2.40 4.24 17.94
CA ALA A 30 -1.18 5.01 17.85
C ALA A 30 -1.46 6.30 17.04
N ASP A 31 -0.97 7.41 17.54
CA ASP A 31 -1.09 8.69 16.85
C ASP A 31 -0.35 8.65 15.51
N VAL A 32 -0.86 9.40 14.53
CA VAL A 32 -0.19 9.55 13.24
C VAL A 32 0.98 10.53 13.41
N GLU A 33 2.18 10.05 13.11
CA GLU A 33 3.40 10.85 13.12
C GLU A 33 3.75 11.29 11.68
N MET A 34 4.20 12.53 11.51
CA MET A 34 4.79 12.98 10.25
C MET A 34 6.31 12.86 10.32
N LEU A 35 6.84 11.88 9.60
CA LEU A 35 8.27 11.61 9.53
C LEU A 35 8.88 12.32 8.32
N MET A 36 10.16 12.71 8.46
CA MET A 36 10.97 13.19 7.34
C MET A 36 12.06 12.16 7.07
N VAL A 37 11.81 11.22 6.16
CA VAL A 37 12.72 10.11 5.85
C VAL A 37 13.73 10.57 4.81
N PRO A 38 15.05 10.58 5.13
CA PRO A 38 16.07 10.97 4.16
C PRO A 38 16.11 10.01 2.98
N SER A 39 16.20 10.53 1.79
CA SER A 39 16.53 9.78 0.58
C SER A 39 17.84 10.28 0.00
N ALA A 40 18.89 9.51 0.15
CA ALA A 40 20.18 9.79 -0.45
C ALA A 40 20.11 9.69 -1.97
N ALA A 41 19.32 8.74 -2.48
CA ALA A 41 19.12 8.52 -3.89
C ALA A 41 18.46 9.73 -4.58
N MET A 42 17.53 10.43 -3.89
CA MET A 42 16.85 11.61 -4.43
C MET A 42 17.40 12.94 -3.92
N GLY A 43 18.40 12.92 -3.03
CA GLY A 43 19.02 14.11 -2.45
C GLY A 43 18.08 15.00 -1.63
N ARG A 44 17.00 14.40 -1.07
CA ARG A 44 15.99 15.12 -0.27
C ARG A 44 15.36 14.23 0.78
N SER A 45 14.67 14.82 1.75
CA SER A 45 13.81 14.05 2.67
C SER A 45 12.41 13.91 2.10
N ILE A 46 11.80 12.74 2.31
CA ILE A 46 10.45 12.42 1.89
C ILE A 46 9.53 12.46 3.11
N PRO A 47 8.45 13.26 3.08
CA PRO A 47 7.44 13.23 4.14
C PRO A 47 6.72 11.88 4.14
N VAL A 48 6.61 11.24 5.29
CA VAL A 48 5.92 9.96 5.45
C VAL A 48 4.97 10.06 6.64
N ALA A 49 3.68 9.93 6.40
CA ALA A 49 2.73 9.74 7.49
C ALA A 49 2.88 8.31 8.02
N PHE A 50 3.12 8.17 9.31
CA PHE A 50 3.38 6.89 9.95
C PHE A 50 2.43 6.67 11.13
N GLN A 51 1.90 5.45 11.22
CA GLN A 51 1.14 4.98 12.36
C GLN A 51 1.68 3.62 12.81
N GLY A 52 2.18 3.55 14.04
CA GLY A 52 2.65 2.29 14.62
C GLY A 52 1.50 1.34 14.93
N GLY A 53 1.72 0.03 14.77
CA GLY A 53 0.69 -0.98 15.05
C GLY A 53 1.21 -2.42 15.08
N GLY A 54 2.43 -2.65 14.59
CA GLY A 54 3.06 -3.97 14.54
C GLY A 54 4.46 -3.92 13.93
N PRO A 55 5.17 -5.06 13.88
CA PRO A 55 6.55 -5.12 13.39
C PRO A 55 6.67 -4.96 11.87
N HIS A 56 5.60 -5.18 11.13
CA HIS A 56 5.58 -4.97 9.69
C HIS A 56 4.64 -3.82 9.33
N ALA A 57 4.96 -3.12 8.26
CA ALA A 57 4.16 -2.02 7.76
C ALA A 57 3.51 -2.34 6.41
N VAL A 58 2.35 -1.71 6.15
CA VAL A 58 1.91 -1.50 4.78
C VAL A 58 2.39 -0.14 4.29
N VAL A 59 3.05 -0.12 3.14
CA VAL A 59 3.42 1.10 2.43
C VAL A 59 2.30 1.48 1.46
N LEU A 60 1.82 2.72 1.52
CA LEU A 60 0.68 3.19 0.73
C LEU A 60 1.12 4.20 -0.32
N LEU A 61 0.89 3.91 -1.59
CA LEU A 61 1.32 4.71 -2.73
C LEU A 61 0.15 5.47 -3.36
N ASP A 62 0.32 6.78 -3.52
CA ASP A 62 -0.71 7.68 -4.04
C ASP A 62 -0.94 7.52 -5.56
N ALA A 63 -2.02 8.11 -6.05
CA ALA A 63 -2.32 8.29 -7.46
C ALA A 63 -1.40 9.36 -8.11
N PHE A 64 -1.62 9.70 -9.38
CA PHE A 64 -0.75 10.59 -10.15
C PHE A 64 -0.52 11.97 -9.52
N ASN A 65 -1.55 12.57 -8.96
CA ASN A 65 -1.52 13.90 -8.36
C ASN A 65 -1.24 13.84 -6.85
N ALA A 66 -0.32 12.99 -6.44
CA ALA A 66 0.12 12.88 -5.04
C ALA A 66 0.46 14.24 -4.45
N ALA A 67 -0.06 14.52 -3.27
CA ALA A 67 0.25 15.76 -2.56
C ALA A 67 1.73 15.76 -2.10
N PRO A 68 2.39 16.94 -2.03
CA PRO A 68 3.82 17.00 -1.73
C PRO A 68 4.15 16.74 -0.26
N ASP A 69 3.23 17.06 0.66
CA ASP A 69 3.53 17.09 2.10
C ASP A 69 2.84 15.98 2.89
N VAL A 70 1.62 15.60 2.52
CA VAL A 70 0.84 14.55 3.19
C VAL A 70 0.19 13.66 2.14
N SER A 71 0.40 12.35 2.23
CA SER A 71 -0.18 11.37 1.30
C SER A 71 -1.71 11.50 1.22
N ASN A 72 -2.24 11.35 0.03
CA ASN A 72 -3.69 11.34 -0.22
C ASN A 72 -4.39 10.13 0.41
N TRP A 73 -3.67 9.06 0.73
CA TRP A 73 -4.19 7.96 1.55
C TRP A 73 -4.61 8.42 2.95
N VAL A 74 -3.96 9.45 3.48
CA VAL A 74 -4.33 10.06 4.77
C VAL A 74 -5.50 11.03 4.59
N THR A 75 -5.38 11.96 3.63
CA THR A 75 -6.32 13.09 3.49
C THR A 75 -7.62 12.75 2.78
N ALA A 76 -7.60 11.76 1.89
CA ALA A 76 -8.76 11.32 1.10
C ALA A 76 -9.05 9.82 1.26
N GLY A 77 -8.03 9.00 1.51
CA GLY A 77 -8.14 7.55 1.59
C GLY A 77 -8.55 6.99 2.96
N ASN A 78 -8.61 7.82 4.00
CA ASN A 78 -8.94 7.42 5.38
C ASN A 78 -8.14 6.19 5.89
N ALA A 79 -6.92 6.00 5.37
CA ALA A 79 -6.16 4.77 5.56
C ALA A 79 -5.76 4.54 7.02
N MET A 80 -5.38 5.61 7.74
CA MET A 80 -4.95 5.49 9.13
C MET A 80 -6.07 4.95 10.03
N ASN A 81 -7.30 5.42 9.86
CA ASN A 81 -8.44 4.90 10.61
C ASN A 81 -8.81 3.47 10.16
N THR A 82 -8.76 3.20 8.84
CA THR A 82 -9.11 1.89 8.28
C THR A 82 -8.19 0.78 8.81
N LEU A 83 -6.90 1.08 8.98
CA LEU A 83 -5.88 0.11 9.40
C LEU A 83 -5.54 0.16 10.88
N ALA A 84 -6.10 1.12 11.63
CA ALA A 84 -5.89 1.23 13.07
C ALA A 84 -6.28 -0.08 13.80
N GLY A 85 -5.43 -0.52 14.72
CA GLY A 85 -5.69 -1.71 15.54
C GLY A 85 -5.61 -3.05 14.78
N LYS A 86 -5.15 -3.07 13.55
CA LYS A 86 -5.00 -4.31 12.75
C LYS A 86 -3.72 -5.10 13.05
N GLY A 87 -2.88 -4.64 13.97
CA GLY A 87 -1.63 -5.31 14.33
C GLY A 87 -0.50 -5.11 13.32
N ILE A 88 -0.66 -4.16 12.42
CA ILE A 88 0.35 -3.74 11.43
C ILE A 88 0.60 -2.24 11.53
N SER A 89 1.78 -1.80 11.15
CA SER A 89 2.10 -0.38 10.99
C SER A 89 1.68 0.12 9.61
N VAL A 90 1.53 1.43 9.47
CA VAL A 90 1.20 2.09 8.19
C VAL A 90 2.26 3.13 7.89
N ALA A 91 2.76 3.14 6.66
CA ALA A 91 3.68 4.17 6.16
C ALA A 91 3.15 4.71 4.82
N ALA A 92 2.79 5.98 4.78
CA ALA A 92 2.25 6.63 3.59
C ALA A 92 3.16 7.78 3.15
N PRO A 93 4.14 7.51 2.25
CA PRO A 93 5.03 8.55 1.70
C PRO A 93 4.27 9.49 0.79
N ALA A 94 4.57 10.80 0.90
CA ALA A 94 4.03 11.85 0.06
C ALA A 94 5.02 12.26 -1.04
N GLY A 95 4.58 13.11 -1.98
CA GLY A 95 5.46 13.72 -2.97
C GLY A 95 5.83 12.83 -4.16
N GLY A 96 5.13 11.71 -4.36
CA GLY A 96 5.34 10.80 -5.49
C GLY A 96 4.58 11.18 -6.77
N ALA A 97 4.13 12.44 -6.90
CA ALA A 97 3.37 12.86 -8.06
C ALA A 97 4.12 12.59 -9.37
N TRP A 98 3.42 12.03 -10.34
CA TRP A 98 3.90 11.80 -11.73
C TRP A 98 5.23 11.04 -11.81
N SER A 99 5.49 10.14 -10.85
CA SER A 99 6.76 9.41 -10.75
C SER A 99 6.69 7.98 -11.26
N MET A 100 5.50 7.41 -11.38
CA MET A 100 5.26 5.97 -11.55
C MET A 100 5.92 5.12 -10.44
N TYR A 101 6.39 5.75 -9.35
CA TYR A 101 7.08 5.09 -8.23
C TYR A 101 8.24 4.16 -8.69
N THR A 102 8.97 4.60 -9.71
CA THR A 102 10.11 3.89 -10.29
C THR A 102 11.37 4.74 -10.26
N ASN A 103 12.52 4.14 -10.52
CA ASN A 103 13.74 4.88 -10.75
C ASN A 103 13.74 5.43 -12.19
N TRP A 104 13.88 6.75 -12.31
CA TRP A 104 14.01 7.39 -13.61
C TRP A 104 15.46 7.37 -14.06
N GLU A 105 15.72 6.85 -15.26
CA GLU A 105 17.09 6.65 -15.78
C GLU A 105 17.88 7.96 -15.91
N LEU A 106 17.22 9.06 -16.30
CA LEU A 106 17.84 10.35 -16.55
C LEU A 106 17.36 11.47 -15.61
N ASP A 107 16.70 11.13 -14.51
CA ASP A 107 16.27 12.11 -13.50
C ASP A 107 16.53 11.58 -12.08
N GLY A 108 17.67 11.95 -11.52
CA GLY A 108 18.06 11.54 -10.17
C GLY A 108 17.15 12.04 -9.05
N SER A 109 16.25 12.99 -9.30
CA SER A 109 15.28 13.45 -8.31
C SER A 109 14.08 12.51 -8.15
N ARG A 110 13.99 11.45 -8.98
CA ARG A 110 12.88 10.50 -9.07
C ARG A 110 13.34 9.05 -8.92
N GLN A 111 14.11 8.76 -7.86
CA GLN A 111 14.63 7.41 -7.56
C GLN A 111 13.72 6.69 -6.55
N TRP A 112 12.42 6.60 -6.89
CA TRP A 112 11.40 6.09 -6.00
C TRP A 112 11.53 4.59 -5.71
N GLU A 113 11.98 3.80 -6.67
CA GLU A 113 12.21 2.37 -6.44
C GLU A 113 13.28 2.15 -5.37
N THR A 114 14.41 2.86 -5.45
CA THR A 114 15.47 2.80 -4.42
C THR A 114 14.93 3.26 -3.06
N PHE A 115 14.14 4.34 -3.03
CA PHE A 115 13.55 4.80 -1.78
C PHE A 115 12.64 3.74 -1.15
N LEU A 116 11.74 3.16 -1.92
CA LEU A 116 10.74 2.21 -1.42
C LEU A 116 11.33 0.85 -1.09
N ALA A 117 12.29 0.35 -1.88
CA ALA A 117 12.88 -0.97 -1.68
C ALA A 117 13.96 -0.99 -0.59
N ASP A 118 14.73 0.10 -0.46
CA ASP A 118 15.90 0.11 0.41
C ASP A 118 15.85 1.18 1.50
N GLU A 119 15.68 2.46 1.13
CA GLU A 119 15.86 3.54 2.08
C GLU A 119 14.75 3.57 3.14
N LEU A 120 13.48 3.52 2.73
CA LEU A 120 12.34 3.57 3.64
C LEU A 120 12.27 2.36 4.58
N PRO A 121 12.33 1.10 4.12
CA PRO A 121 12.30 -0.06 5.02
C PRO A 121 13.46 -0.08 6.01
N ASN A 122 14.67 0.22 5.56
CA ASN A 122 15.85 0.26 6.43
C ASN A 122 15.76 1.40 7.45
N TRP A 123 15.26 2.56 7.06
CA TRP A 123 15.04 3.68 7.97
C TRP A 123 13.97 3.35 9.03
N LEU A 124 12.87 2.74 8.63
CA LEU A 124 11.80 2.31 9.55
C LEU A 124 12.30 1.23 10.52
N ALA A 125 13.13 0.30 10.06
CA ALA A 125 13.73 -0.70 10.92
C ALA A 125 14.66 -0.04 11.97
N ALA A 126 15.51 0.89 11.55
CA ALA A 126 16.47 1.55 12.45
C ALA A 126 15.81 2.54 13.43
N ASN A 127 14.73 3.23 13.02
CA ASN A 127 14.17 4.35 13.79
C ASN A 127 12.81 4.04 14.44
N LYS A 128 12.09 3.03 13.94
CA LYS A 128 10.78 2.62 14.46
C LYS A 128 10.76 1.17 14.95
N GLY A 129 11.85 0.45 14.82
CA GLY A 129 11.98 -0.93 15.28
C GLY A 129 11.16 -1.93 14.46
N LEU A 130 10.82 -1.60 13.22
CA LEU A 130 10.12 -2.51 12.33
C LEU A 130 11.05 -3.61 11.82
N ALA A 131 10.48 -4.70 11.34
CA ALA A 131 11.23 -5.69 10.57
C ALA A 131 11.79 -5.05 9.29
N PRO A 132 12.98 -5.46 8.81
CA PRO A 132 13.55 -4.90 7.58
C PRO A 132 12.89 -5.45 6.30
N THR A 133 12.10 -6.51 6.41
CA THR A 133 11.51 -7.27 5.29
C THR A 133 10.09 -7.73 5.61
N GLY A 134 9.38 -8.27 4.62
CA GLY A 134 8.09 -8.91 4.84
C GLY A 134 6.90 -7.94 4.98
N HIS A 135 7.01 -6.75 4.44
CA HIS A 135 5.98 -5.71 4.45
C HIS A 135 4.86 -5.96 3.44
N GLY A 136 3.81 -5.13 3.50
CA GLY A 136 2.83 -4.98 2.44
C GLY A 136 3.04 -3.68 1.67
N ILE A 137 2.54 -3.65 0.44
CA ILE A 137 2.51 -2.43 -0.36
C ILE A 137 1.20 -2.35 -1.13
N VAL A 138 0.52 -1.21 -1.06
CA VAL A 138 -0.77 -1.00 -1.73
C VAL A 138 -0.76 0.36 -2.39
N GLY A 139 -1.30 0.45 -3.60
CA GLY A 139 -1.32 1.72 -4.29
C GLY A 139 -2.53 1.92 -5.21
N ALA A 140 -2.84 3.18 -5.48
CA ALA A 140 -3.91 3.62 -6.35
C ALA A 140 -3.34 4.17 -7.68
N ALA A 141 -3.95 3.83 -8.81
CA ALA A 141 -3.55 4.25 -10.16
C ALA A 141 -2.04 4.03 -10.42
N GLN A 142 -1.22 5.09 -10.61
CA GLN A 142 0.24 4.93 -10.73
C GLN A 142 0.85 4.18 -9.52
N GLY A 143 0.31 4.42 -8.32
CA GLY A 143 0.73 3.71 -7.12
C GLY A 143 0.42 2.22 -7.18
N GLY A 144 -0.68 1.83 -7.85
CA GLY A 144 -1.02 0.42 -8.09
C GLY A 144 -0.01 -0.27 -9.00
N TYR A 145 0.49 0.43 -10.03
CA TYR A 145 1.63 -0.04 -10.80
C TYR A 145 2.87 -0.16 -9.90
N GLY A 146 3.21 0.92 -9.16
CA GLY A 146 4.37 0.93 -8.27
C GLY A 146 4.36 -0.20 -7.25
N ALA A 147 3.21 -0.45 -6.61
CA ALA A 147 3.06 -1.55 -5.65
C ALA A 147 3.33 -2.92 -6.29
N MET A 148 2.81 -3.15 -7.48
CA MET A 148 3.03 -4.41 -8.19
C MET A 148 4.47 -4.57 -8.65
N ALA A 149 5.10 -3.50 -9.17
CA ALA A 149 6.50 -3.50 -9.57
C ALA A 149 7.43 -3.76 -8.36
N MET A 150 7.18 -3.11 -7.22
CA MET A 150 7.95 -3.35 -6.00
C MET A 150 7.89 -4.81 -5.56
N ALA A 151 6.72 -5.42 -5.51
CA ALA A 151 6.58 -6.82 -5.12
C ALA A 151 7.21 -7.78 -6.16
N THR A 152 7.20 -7.42 -7.44
CA THR A 152 7.81 -8.20 -8.50
C THR A 152 9.33 -8.24 -8.38
N PHE A 153 9.96 -7.09 -8.17
CA PHE A 153 11.42 -6.96 -8.22
C PHE A 153 12.10 -7.00 -6.85
N HIS A 154 11.32 -6.82 -5.75
CA HIS A 154 11.82 -6.81 -4.37
C HIS A 154 10.98 -7.73 -3.47
N PRO A 155 10.90 -9.04 -3.77
CA PRO A 155 10.02 -9.98 -3.07
C PRO A 155 10.37 -10.16 -1.59
N ASP A 156 11.63 -9.96 -1.21
CA ASP A 156 12.04 -10.01 0.19
C ASP A 156 11.44 -8.86 1.00
N ARG A 157 11.24 -7.71 0.37
CA ARG A 157 10.66 -6.54 1.02
C ARG A 157 9.16 -6.65 1.18
N TYR A 158 8.46 -7.20 0.16
CA TYR A 158 7.00 -7.14 0.07
C TYR A 158 6.37 -8.52 -0.14
N ARG A 159 5.61 -9.00 0.86
CA ARG A 159 4.85 -10.27 0.81
C ARG A 159 3.43 -10.09 0.30
N PHE A 160 2.90 -8.88 0.40
CA PHE A 160 1.56 -8.50 -0.05
C PHE A 160 1.66 -7.31 -1.00
N ALA A 161 0.97 -7.39 -2.14
CA ALA A 161 0.87 -6.30 -3.09
C ALA A 161 -0.58 -6.03 -3.47
N GLY A 162 -1.04 -4.80 -3.25
CA GLY A 162 -2.36 -4.32 -3.65
C GLY A 162 -2.28 -3.32 -4.80
N SER A 163 -2.93 -3.61 -5.92
CA SER A 163 -3.07 -2.70 -7.06
C SER A 163 -4.52 -2.30 -7.25
N LEU A 164 -4.82 -1.02 -7.08
CA LEU A 164 -6.15 -0.46 -7.26
C LEU A 164 -6.16 0.42 -8.51
N SER A 165 -6.68 -0.13 -9.60
CA SER A 165 -6.70 0.48 -10.93
C SER A 165 -5.31 0.87 -11.46
N GLY A 166 -4.29 0.05 -11.21
CA GLY A 166 -2.93 0.27 -11.71
C GLY A 166 -2.78 -0.02 -13.20
N PHE A 167 -1.66 0.42 -13.79
CA PHE A 167 -1.31 0.18 -15.20
C PHE A 167 -0.32 -1.00 -15.28
N LEU A 168 -0.82 -2.23 -15.21
CA LEU A 168 0.00 -3.41 -14.98
C LEU A 168 0.72 -3.95 -16.22
N THR A 169 0.40 -3.43 -17.41
CA THR A 169 1.09 -3.73 -18.68
C THR A 169 1.61 -2.45 -19.35
N PRO A 170 2.53 -1.71 -18.69
CA PRO A 170 2.98 -0.39 -19.17
C PRO A 170 3.67 -0.45 -20.53
N GLU A 171 4.24 -1.60 -20.90
CA GLU A 171 4.94 -1.85 -22.16
C GLU A 171 4.01 -2.08 -23.36
N ARG A 172 2.72 -2.23 -23.13
CA ARG A 172 1.75 -2.52 -24.17
C ARG A 172 1.53 -1.29 -25.04
N THR A 173 1.52 -1.48 -26.35
CA THR A 173 1.21 -0.42 -27.32
C THR A 173 -0.14 0.21 -27.02
N GLY A 174 -0.14 1.53 -26.93
CA GLY A 174 -1.29 2.35 -26.53
C GLY A 174 -1.35 2.63 -25.02
N VAL A 175 -0.94 1.71 -24.17
CA VAL A 175 -0.79 1.95 -22.71
C VAL A 175 0.43 2.85 -22.46
N ASP A 176 1.57 2.51 -23.06
CA ASP A 176 2.79 3.32 -23.07
C ASP A 176 2.54 4.75 -23.53
N GLY A 177 1.79 4.90 -24.63
CA GLY A 177 1.40 6.19 -25.18
C GLY A 177 0.52 7.00 -24.24
N ALA A 178 -0.46 6.37 -23.58
CA ALA A 178 -1.33 7.04 -22.64
C ALA A 178 -0.60 7.46 -21.36
N ILE A 179 0.27 6.60 -20.81
CA ILE A 179 1.13 6.95 -19.67
C ILE A 179 2.01 8.14 -20.03
N THR A 180 2.68 8.08 -21.20
CA THR A 180 3.55 9.17 -21.68
C THR A 180 2.79 10.47 -21.85
N ALA A 181 1.61 10.42 -22.49
CA ALA A 181 0.78 11.61 -22.69
C ALA A 181 0.30 12.20 -21.36
N GLY A 182 -0.14 11.36 -20.44
CA GLY A 182 -0.63 11.82 -19.13
C GLY A 182 0.47 12.44 -18.27
N LEU A 183 1.63 11.82 -18.19
CA LEU A 183 2.80 12.35 -17.48
C LEU A 183 3.25 13.70 -18.08
N ALA A 184 3.29 13.81 -19.40
CA ALA A 184 3.68 15.06 -20.06
C ALA A 184 2.61 16.15 -19.94
N GLN A 185 1.34 15.82 -20.24
CA GLN A 185 0.27 16.80 -20.35
C GLN A 185 -0.21 17.32 -18.98
N PHE A 186 -0.33 16.43 -18.01
CA PHE A 186 -0.84 16.78 -16.67
C PHE A 186 0.27 16.92 -15.64
N GLY A 187 1.35 16.15 -15.76
CA GLY A 187 2.50 16.20 -14.86
C GLY A 187 3.56 17.21 -15.26
N GLY A 188 3.55 17.65 -16.51
CA GLY A 188 4.56 18.60 -17.03
C GLY A 188 5.97 18.02 -17.03
N VAL A 189 6.12 16.67 -17.08
CA VAL A 189 7.42 16.00 -16.96
C VAL A 189 7.90 15.46 -18.31
N GLU A 190 9.22 15.44 -18.50
CA GLU A 190 9.84 14.84 -19.68
C GLU A 190 9.92 13.31 -19.54
N THR A 191 8.96 12.62 -20.11
CA THR A 191 8.75 11.18 -19.91
C THR A 191 9.87 10.30 -20.48
N ARG A 192 10.66 10.80 -21.43
CA ARG A 192 11.85 10.09 -21.94
C ARG A 192 12.92 9.88 -20.87
N ASN A 193 12.90 10.72 -19.84
CA ASN A 193 13.82 10.58 -18.71
C ASN A 193 13.48 9.40 -17.79
N MET A 194 12.26 8.84 -17.90
CA MET A 194 11.85 7.70 -17.10
C MET A 194 12.53 6.41 -17.59
N TRP A 195 12.12 5.87 -18.72
CA TRP A 195 12.63 4.61 -19.28
C TRP A 195 12.98 4.73 -20.77
N GLY A 196 13.28 5.93 -21.22
CA GLY A 196 13.50 6.21 -22.63
C GLY A 196 12.21 6.16 -23.46
N LEU A 197 12.37 6.18 -24.78
CA LEU A 197 11.23 6.05 -25.69
C LEU A 197 10.65 4.61 -25.64
N PRO A 198 9.32 4.43 -25.61
CA PRO A 198 8.70 3.10 -25.58
C PRO A 198 9.20 2.14 -26.64
N GLN A 199 9.48 2.65 -27.85
CA GLN A 199 9.95 1.88 -28.99
C GLN A 199 11.33 1.22 -28.79
N LEU A 200 12.11 1.69 -27.80
CA LEU A 200 13.42 1.12 -27.48
C LEU A 200 13.32 -0.17 -26.63
N GLY A 201 12.12 -0.56 -26.22
CA GLY A 201 11.85 -1.81 -25.52
C GLY A 201 12.21 -1.84 -24.03
N ARG A 202 12.76 -0.76 -23.48
CA ARG A 202 13.14 -0.69 -22.04
C ARG A 202 11.95 -0.75 -21.10
N TRP A 203 10.78 -0.30 -21.52
CA TRP A 203 9.54 -0.38 -20.79
C TRP A 203 9.19 -1.79 -20.32
N LYS A 204 9.63 -2.81 -21.09
CA LYS A 204 9.47 -4.23 -20.72
C LYS A 204 10.26 -4.61 -19.47
N TRP A 205 11.40 -3.98 -19.23
CA TRP A 205 12.22 -4.27 -18.06
C TRP A 205 11.56 -3.86 -16.74
N HIS A 206 10.68 -2.88 -16.79
CA HIS A 206 9.96 -2.35 -15.65
C HIS A 206 8.51 -2.85 -15.55
N SER A 207 8.11 -3.78 -16.44
CA SER A 207 6.73 -4.28 -16.48
C SER A 207 6.51 -5.44 -15.51
N PRO A 208 5.61 -5.31 -14.52
CA PRO A 208 5.22 -6.43 -13.67
C PRO A 208 4.54 -7.55 -14.46
N ASN A 209 3.88 -7.23 -15.59
CA ASN A 209 3.27 -8.23 -16.46
C ASN A 209 4.31 -9.09 -17.18
N VAL A 210 5.35 -8.46 -17.76
CA VAL A 210 6.43 -9.21 -18.44
C VAL A 210 7.15 -10.14 -17.45
N HIS A 211 7.28 -9.74 -16.21
CA HIS A 211 7.95 -10.48 -15.14
C HIS A 211 7.00 -11.20 -14.16
N VAL A 212 5.75 -11.42 -14.57
CA VAL A 212 4.69 -11.97 -13.71
C VAL A 212 5.04 -13.35 -13.12
N GLN A 213 5.90 -14.12 -13.77
CA GLN A 213 6.42 -15.39 -13.27
C GLN A 213 7.07 -15.23 -11.88
N LEU A 214 7.80 -14.13 -11.66
CA LEU A 214 8.44 -13.85 -10.36
C LEU A 214 7.41 -13.74 -9.22
N LEU A 215 6.27 -13.11 -9.46
CA LEU A 215 5.20 -13.03 -8.45
C LEU A 215 4.59 -14.39 -8.13
N SER A 216 4.47 -15.26 -9.15
CA SER A 216 4.00 -16.64 -8.97
C SER A 216 5.02 -17.46 -8.19
N ASP A 217 6.30 -17.41 -8.57
CA ASP A 217 7.38 -18.19 -7.94
C ASP A 217 7.62 -17.78 -6.49
N ASN A 218 7.54 -16.48 -6.20
CA ASN A 218 7.67 -15.93 -4.85
C ASN A 218 6.41 -16.14 -3.99
N ASN A 219 5.31 -16.62 -4.59
CA ASN A 219 4.02 -16.79 -3.92
C ASN A 219 3.54 -15.51 -3.21
N THR A 220 3.82 -14.34 -3.79
CA THR A 220 3.37 -13.06 -3.26
C THR A 220 1.85 -13.02 -3.19
N ARG A 221 1.28 -12.55 -2.06
CA ARG A 221 -0.17 -12.37 -1.97
C ARG A 221 -0.58 -11.12 -2.73
N LEU A 222 -1.46 -11.27 -3.72
CA LEU A 222 -1.92 -10.19 -4.58
C LEU A 222 -3.37 -9.82 -4.28
N TRP A 223 -3.65 -8.51 -4.30
CA TRP A 223 -5.01 -7.95 -4.35
C TRP A 223 -5.09 -6.98 -5.53
N VAL A 224 -5.83 -7.35 -6.56
CA VAL A 224 -5.96 -6.54 -7.78
C VAL A 224 -7.42 -6.22 -8.01
N TRP A 225 -7.73 -4.94 -7.96
CA TRP A 225 -9.05 -4.41 -8.26
C TRP A 225 -8.94 -3.31 -9.31
N SER A 226 -9.88 -3.25 -10.22
CA SER A 226 -9.96 -2.15 -11.19
C SER A 226 -11.40 -1.71 -11.41
N ALA A 227 -11.63 -0.40 -11.34
CA ALA A 227 -12.88 0.19 -11.75
C ALA A 227 -13.25 -0.21 -13.20
N PRO A 228 -14.54 -0.29 -13.54
CA PRO A 228 -14.98 -0.56 -14.91
C PRO A 228 -14.54 0.54 -15.88
N ALA A 229 -14.50 0.20 -17.16
CA ALA A 229 -14.34 1.17 -18.24
C ALA A 229 -15.41 2.28 -18.13
N GLY A 230 -15.02 3.53 -18.40
CA GLY A 230 -15.90 4.69 -18.25
C GLY A 230 -16.11 5.17 -16.80
N GLY A 231 -15.48 4.54 -15.82
CA GLY A 231 -15.56 4.93 -14.40
C GLY A 231 -14.73 6.14 -13.98
N CYS A 232 -14.17 6.90 -14.93
CA CYS A 232 -13.46 8.15 -14.66
C CYS A 232 -14.38 9.36 -14.76
N THR A 233 -14.30 10.24 -13.76
CA THR A 233 -15.05 11.49 -13.71
C THR A 233 -14.15 12.74 -13.74
N ASP A 234 -12.84 12.53 -13.79
CA ASP A 234 -11.79 13.57 -13.75
C ASP A 234 -11.07 13.74 -15.11
N PRO A 235 -10.08 14.63 -15.22
CA PRO A 235 -9.28 14.79 -16.44
C PRO A 235 -8.60 13.51 -16.94
N ALA A 236 -8.40 12.50 -16.08
CA ALA A 236 -7.90 11.19 -16.49
C ALA A 236 -8.85 10.47 -17.47
N ALA A 237 -10.15 10.79 -17.46
CA ALA A 237 -11.12 10.32 -18.44
C ALA A 237 -10.76 10.77 -19.87
N MET A 238 -10.17 11.95 -20.02
CA MET A 238 -9.85 12.51 -21.34
C MET A 238 -8.77 11.74 -22.08
N ILE A 239 -7.95 10.97 -21.39
CA ILE A 239 -6.89 10.12 -21.96
C ILE A 239 -7.20 8.63 -21.83
N GLY A 240 -8.42 8.28 -21.44
CA GLY A 240 -8.89 6.90 -21.35
C GLY A 240 -8.22 6.06 -20.25
N TYR A 241 -7.69 6.67 -19.18
CA TYR A 241 -6.98 5.96 -18.12
C TYR A 241 -7.82 4.86 -17.47
N CYS A 242 -9.10 5.07 -17.28
CA CYS A 242 -9.96 4.06 -16.67
C CYS A 242 -10.14 2.84 -17.56
N ASP A 243 -10.32 3.07 -18.87
CA ASP A 243 -10.47 1.98 -19.84
C ASP A 243 -9.17 1.19 -19.95
N ILE A 244 -8.04 1.92 -19.98
CA ILE A 244 -6.70 1.33 -20.02
C ILE A 244 -6.41 0.56 -18.73
N ALA A 245 -6.71 1.12 -17.55
CA ALA A 245 -6.46 0.47 -16.28
C ALA A 245 -7.17 -0.89 -16.21
N GLN A 246 -8.46 -0.96 -16.51
CA GLN A 246 -9.20 -2.22 -16.50
C GLN A 246 -8.62 -3.24 -17.49
N GLY A 247 -8.32 -2.81 -18.71
CA GLY A 247 -7.74 -3.67 -19.73
C GLY A 247 -6.40 -4.29 -19.30
N THR A 248 -5.49 -3.46 -18.75
CA THR A 248 -4.17 -3.92 -18.29
C THR A 248 -4.26 -4.88 -17.11
N ASN A 249 -5.20 -4.64 -16.18
CA ASN A 249 -5.40 -5.51 -15.03
C ASN A 249 -5.99 -6.88 -15.43
N ARG A 250 -6.90 -6.93 -16.40
CA ARG A 250 -7.43 -8.19 -16.92
C ARG A 250 -6.38 -8.98 -17.69
N GLU A 251 -5.54 -8.33 -18.48
CA GLU A 251 -4.44 -8.96 -19.20
C GLU A 251 -3.40 -9.51 -18.21
N PHE A 252 -3.02 -8.74 -17.21
CA PHE A 252 -2.15 -9.19 -16.14
C PHE A 252 -2.71 -10.41 -15.41
N TYR A 253 -4.00 -10.42 -15.06
CA TYR A 253 -4.66 -11.57 -14.43
C TYR A 253 -4.56 -12.82 -15.30
N GLN A 254 -4.87 -12.72 -16.59
CA GLN A 254 -4.78 -13.85 -17.52
C GLN A 254 -3.36 -14.40 -17.61
N HIS A 255 -2.37 -13.51 -17.69
CA HIS A 255 -0.97 -13.91 -17.72
C HIS A 255 -0.52 -14.55 -16.40
N TYR A 256 -0.85 -13.92 -15.25
CA TYR A 256 -0.57 -14.49 -13.94
C TYR A 256 -1.14 -15.92 -13.79
N ARG A 257 -2.37 -16.15 -14.23
CA ARG A 257 -2.98 -17.48 -14.22
C ARG A 257 -2.28 -18.45 -15.17
N SER A 258 -1.84 -18.01 -16.33
CA SER A 258 -1.18 -18.85 -17.33
C SER A 258 0.20 -19.36 -16.89
N VAL A 259 0.88 -18.64 -16.02
CA VAL A 259 2.17 -19.04 -15.41
C VAL A 259 2.00 -19.80 -14.08
N GLY A 260 0.78 -20.22 -13.73
CA GLY A 260 0.51 -21.00 -12.53
C GLY A 260 0.21 -20.17 -11.28
N GLY A 261 0.11 -18.86 -11.39
CA GLY A 261 -0.20 -17.98 -10.28
C GLY A 261 -1.58 -18.29 -9.67
N HIS A 262 -1.63 -18.42 -8.35
CA HIS A 262 -2.85 -18.82 -7.62
C HIS A 262 -3.08 -18.06 -6.31
N ASN A 263 -2.09 -17.29 -5.83
CA ASN A 263 -2.16 -16.55 -4.57
C ASN A 263 -2.62 -15.09 -4.80
N GLY A 264 -3.80 -14.90 -5.39
CA GLY A 264 -4.31 -13.57 -5.71
C GLY A 264 -5.83 -13.47 -5.61
N HIS A 265 -6.30 -12.33 -5.11
CA HIS A 265 -7.66 -11.85 -5.24
C HIS A 265 -7.71 -10.88 -6.44
N PHE A 266 -8.58 -11.16 -7.40
CA PHE A 266 -8.76 -10.34 -8.60
C PHE A 266 -10.24 -10.03 -8.75
N ASP A 267 -10.58 -8.73 -8.75
CA ASP A 267 -11.96 -8.27 -8.84
C ASP A 267 -12.08 -7.14 -9.88
N PHE A 268 -12.96 -7.35 -10.85
CA PHE A 268 -13.26 -6.44 -11.94
C PHE A 268 -14.78 -6.21 -12.01
N PRO A 269 -15.35 -5.48 -11.03
CA PRO A 269 -16.79 -5.34 -10.89
C PRO A 269 -17.40 -4.54 -12.03
N PRO A 270 -18.72 -4.68 -12.27
CA PRO A 270 -19.43 -3.91 -13.29
C PRO A 270 -19.72 -2.46 -12.87
N SER A 271 -19.44 -2.10 -11.62
CA SER A 271 -19.65 -0.77 -11.05
C SER A 271 -18.46 -0.35 -10.19
N GLY A 272 -18.34 0.94 -9.94
CA GLY A 272 -17.24 1.55 -9.19
C GLY A 272 -16.59 2.66 -10.01
N THR A 273 -15.81 3.49 -9.35
CA THR A 273 -15.18 4.68 -9.93
C THR A 273 -13.68 4.69 -9.69
N HIS A 274 -12.95 5.36 -10.57
CA HIS A 274 -11.49 5.54 -10.44
C HIS A 274 -11.21 6.72 -9.50
N ASP A 275 -11.50 6.55 -8.21
CA ASP A 275 -11.42 7.61 -7.21
C ASP A 275 -11.11 7.08 -5.80
N TRP A 276 -10.89 8.03 -4.88
CA TRP A 276 -10.56 7.75 -3.49
C TRP A 276 -11.68 7.03 -2.72
N GLY A 277 -12.94 7.19 -3.10
CA GLY A 277 -14.06 6.49 -2.48
C GLY A 277 -13.98 4.99 -2.72
N SER A 278 -13.78 4.60 -3.98
CA SER A 278 -13.60 3.19 -4.36
C SER A 278 -12.31 2.60 -3.78
N TRP A 279 -11.18 3.32 -3.84
CA TRP A 279 -9.90 2.81 -3.33
C TRP A 279 -9.90 2.65 -1.81
N SER A 280 -10.53 3.57 -1.06
CA SER A 280 -10.72 3.44 0.39
C SER A 280 -11.57 2.21 0.74
N GLY A 281 -12.64 1.98 -0.02
CA GLY A 281 -13.47 0.78 0.13
C GLY A 281 -12.67 -0.51 -0.09
N GLN A 282 -11.79 -0.52 -1.09
CA GLN A 282 -10.93 -1.67 -1.36
C GLN A 282 -9.87 -1.87 -0.27
N LEU A 283 -9.28 -0.78 0.27
CA LEU A 283 -8.36 -0.89 1.41
C LEU A 283 -9.06 -1.50 2.62
N ALA A 284 -10.29 -1.08 2.91
CA ALA A 284 -11.08 -1.65 3.99
C ALA A 284 -11.37 -3.15 3.76
N ALA A 285 -11.76 -3.53 2.52
CA ALA A 285 -12.05 -4.91 2.16
C ALA A 285 -10.83 -5.83 2.31
N MET A 286 -9.64 -5.39 1.88
CA MET A 286 -8.41 -6.20 1.98
C MET A 286 -7.76 -6.19 3.37
N SER A 287 -8.16 -5.29 4.27
CA SER A 287 -7.41 -4.98 5.50
C SER A 287 -7.15 -6.18 6.40
N GLY A 288 -8.12 -7.12 6.50
CA GLY A 288 -7.96 -8.33 7.30
C GLY A 288 -6.96 -9.31 6.69
N GLU A 289 -7.03 -9.49 5.38
CA GLU A 289 -6.12 -10.37 4.64
C GLU A 289 -4.70 -9.79 4.57
N LEU A 290 -4.58 -8.49 4.32
CA LEU A 290 -3.31 -7.76 4.37
C LEU A 290 -2.63 -7.96 5.72
N ALA A 291 -3.34 -7.70 6.82
CA ALA A 291 -2.79 -7.87 8.15
C ALA A 291 -2.36 -9.32 8.41
N ALA A 292 -3.19 -10.30 8.09
CA ALA A 292 -2.87 -11.71 8.28
C ALA A 292 -1.66 -12.19 7.46
N THR A 293 -1.38 -11.53 6.31
CA THR A 293 -0.26 -11.90 5.43
C THR A 293 1.07 -11.36 5.94
N ILE A 294 1.09 -10.17 6.56
CA ILE A 294 2.34 -9.48 6.92
C ILE A 294 2.64 -9.47 8.42
N GLN A 295 1.72 -9.97 9.26
CA GLN A 295 1.96 -10.15 10.71
C GLN A 295 3.06 -11.14 11.03
#